data_3823192be4720aa41c306ba020a491d6
#
_entry.id   3823192be4720aa41c306ba020a491d6
#
_cell.length_a   1.000
_cell.length_b   1.000
_cell.length_c   1.000
_cell.angle_alpha   90.00
_cell.angle_beta   90.00
_cell.angle_gamma   90.00
#
_symmetry.space_group_name_H-M   'P 1'
#
loop_
_entity.id
_entity.type
_entity.pdbx_description
1 polymer ?
#
loop_
_entity_poly.entity_id
_entity_poly.type
_entity_poly.pdbx_seq_one_letter_code
_entity_poly.pdbx_strand_id
1 'polypeptide(L)'
;MLLHRIQQHLVDGADLQYQCAQAVGPALEAAVGALLASLTAGGKVLVWGTGVSAALAQSFVAQMVGRFERERPELAALALGVDAALATSAPIGAPSGAWPMVRQLRALGLPGDTLLVISAVPDAPDALAAIEAAHEREMTVVLLASARPGVLADVLRPTDVLVAVPTERPARVHEAHLVALHAIGDAIDVQLLGEETEAEILEP
;
A
#
# COMPACT_ATOMS: atom_id res chain seq x y z
N MET A 1 8.75 -35.46 -4.85
CA MET A 1 7.96 -34.79 -3.77
C MET A 1 8.27 -33.29 -3.67
N LEU A 2 9.52 -32.88 -3.42
CA LEU A 2 9.87 -31.44 -3.24
C LEU A 2 9.62 -30.59 -4.50
N LEU A 3 10.08 -31.05 -5.66
CA LEU A 3 9.86 -30.34 -6.93
C LEU A 3 8.38 -30.10 -7.21
N HIS A 4 7.54 -31.13 -7.07
CA HIS A 4 6.09 -30.99 -7.27
C HIS A 4 5.48 -29.97 -6.30
N ARG A 5 5.91 -29.94 -5.02
CA ARG A 5 5.45 -28.93 -4.04
C ARG A 5 5.84 -27.51 -4.43
N ILE A 6 7.06 -27.32 -4.96
CA ILE A 6 7.53 -26.03 -5.45
C ILE A 6 6.71 -25.58 -6.66
N GLN A 7 6.54 -26.46 -7.64
CA GLN A 7 5.73 -26.18 -8.84
C GLN A 7 4.28 -25.83 -8.47
N GLN A 8 3.65 -26.61 -7.58
CA GLN A 8 2.29 -26.32 -7.12
C GLN A 8 2.19 -24.96 -6.42
N HIS A 9 3.20 -24.60 -5.62
CA HIS A 9 3.21 -23.29 -4.98
C HIS A 9 3.22 -22.14 -6.01
N LEU A 10 3.97 -22.28 -7.11
CA LEU A 10 3.98 -21.27 -8.19
C LEU A 10 2.65 -21.22 -8.95
N VAL A 11 2.06 -22.38 -9.25
CA VAL A 11 0.74 -22.48 -9.91
C VAL A 11 -0.34 -21.82 -9.05
N ASP A 12 -0.41 -22.16 -7.75
CA ASP A 12 -1.37 -21.57 -6.83
C ASP A 12 -1.22 -20.03 -6.77
N GLY A 13 0.01 -19.53 -6.91
CA GLY A 13 0.27 -18.08 -6.97
C GLY A 13 -0.29 -17.46 -8.24
N ALA A 14 -0.08 -18.09 -9.40
CA ALA A 14 -0.60 -17.61 -10.67
C ALA A 14 -2.14 -17.60 -10.67
N ASP A 15 -2.77 -18.67 -10.18
CA ASP A 15 -4.24 -18.76 -10.07
C ASP A 15 -4.81 -17.63 -9.18
N LEU A 16 -4.12 -17.29 -8.09
CA LEU A 16 -4.50 -16.16 -7.25
C LEU A 16 -4.42 -14.83 -8.00
N GLN A 17 -3.38 -14.59 -8.82
CA GLN A 17 -3.28 -13.35 -9.59
C GLN A 17 -4.43 -13.21 -10.60
N TYR A 18 -4.87 -14.28 -11.25
CA TYR A 18 -6.08 -14.26 -12.10
C TYR A 18 -7.33 -13.88 -11.31
N GLN A 19 -7.50 -14.41 -10.10
CA GLN A 19 -8.61 -14.04 -9.23
C GLN A 19 -8.51 -12.56 -8.80
N CYS A 20 -7.32 -12.08 -8.44
CA CYS A 20 -7.08 -10.68 -8.08
C CYS A 20 -7.45 -9.73 -9.23
N ALA A 21 -7.04 -10.01 -10.46
CA ALA A 21 -7.35 -9.17 -11.61
C ALA A 21 -8.85 -8.88 -11.77
N GLN A 22 -9.69 -9.86 -11.47
CA GLN A 22 -11.16 -9.72 -11.53
C GLN A 22 -11.75 -9.10 -10.25
N ALA A 23 -11.23 -9.49 -9.09
CA ALA A 23 -11.83 -9.12 -7.80
C ALA A 23 -11.47 -7.71 -7.36
N VAL A 24 -10.23 -7.25 -7.61
CA VAL A 24 -9.73 -5.98 -7.06
C VAL A 24 -9.41 -4.92 -8.11
N GLY A 25 -9.54 -5.21 -9.40
CA GLY A 25 -9.26 -4.25 -10.49
C GLY A 25 -9.93 -2.89 -10.29
N PRO A 26 -11.26 -2.80 -10.11
CA PRO A 26 -11.94 -1.52 -9.88
C PRO A 26 -11.47 -0.79 -8.60
N ALA A 27 -11.13 -1.54 -7.55
CA ALA A 27 -10.62 -0.96 -6.31
C ALA A 27 -9.18 -0.44 -6.48
N LEU A 28 -8.34 -1.09 -7.29
CA LEU A 28 -7.02 -0.61 -7.66
C LEU A 28 -7.09 0.66 -8.48
N GLU A 29 -8.02 0.75 -9.45
CA GLU A 29 -8.27 1.98 -10.21
C GLU A 29 -8.66 3.14 -9.29
N ALA A 30 -9.57 2.90 -8.33
CA ALA A 30 -9.94 3.90 -7.33
C ALA A 30 -8.75 4.31 -6.44
N ALA A 31 -7.88 3.35 -6.06
CA ALA A 31 -6.67 3.62 -5.30
C ALA A 31 -5.70 4.51 -6.08
N VAL A 32 -5.46 4.22 -7.36
CA VAL A 32 -4.65 5.07 -8.25
C VAL A 32 -5.24 6.47 -8.31
N GLY A 33 -6.56 6.60 -8.48
CA GLY A 33 -7.23 7.90 -8.49
C GLY A 33 -7.01 8.71 -7.20
N ALA A 34 -7.10 8.06 -6.04
CA ALA A 34 -6.88 8.70 -4.74
C ALA A 34 -5.42 9.16 -4.56
N LEU A 35 -4.45 8.33 -4.94
CA LEU A 35 -3.03 8.65 -4.87
C LEU A 35 -2.67 9.81 -5.81
N LEU A 36 -3.14 9.78 -7.06
CA LEU A 36 -2.91 10.83 -8.05
C LEU A 36 -3.57 12.15 -7.62
N ALA A 37 -4.78 12.13 -7.08
CA ALA A 37 -5.45 13.32 -6.59
C ALA A 37 -4.62 14.04 -5.51
N SER A 38 -4.04 13.27 -4.58
CA SER A 38 -3.14 13.82 -3.55
C SER A 38 -1.87 14.40 -4.18
N LEU A 39 -1.17 13.62 -5.00
CA LEU A 39 0.11 14.02 -5.60
C LEU A 39 -0.01 15.26 -6.51
N THR A 40 -1.04 15.30 -7.37
CA THR A 40 -1.27 16.41 -8.30
C THR A 40 -1.75 17.68 -7.61
N ALA A 41 -2.36 17.56 -6.41
CA ALA A 41 -2.69 18.69 -5.56
C ALA A 41 -1.51 19.22 -4.73
N GLY A 42 -0.31 18.63 -4.88
CA GLY A 42 0.89 19.00 -4.13
C GLY A 42 0.98 18.33 -2.74
N GLY A 43 0.14 17.34 -2.48
CA GLY A 43 0.22 16.47 -1.31
C GLY A 43 1.25 15.36 -1.46
N LYS A 44 1.21 14.41 -0.55
CA LYS A 44 2.12 13.26 -0.51
C LYS A 44 1.40 11.97 -0.12
N VAL A 45 2.06 10.85 -0.40
CA VAL A 45 1.62 9.53 0.02
C VAL A 45 2.45 9.07 1.21
N LEU A 46 1.81 8.89 2.35
CA LEU A 46 2.41 8.24 3.52
C LEU A 46 2.06 6.75 3.44
N VAL A 47 3.06 5.88 3.53
CA VAL A 47 2.88 4.43 3.36
C VAL A 47 3.26 3.70 4.62
N TRP A 48 2.41 2.80 5.08
CA TRP A 48 2.64 2.08 6.32
C TRP A 48 2.24 0.59 6.23
N GLY A 49 2.98 -0.24 6.96
CA GLY A 49 2.71 -1.64 7.20
C GLY A 49 3.64 -2.20 8.26
N THR A 50 3.38 -3.41 8.73
CA THR A 50 4.22 -4.12 9.73
C THR A 50 4.78 -5.42 9.19
N GLY A 51 5.93 -5.86 9.70
CA GLY A 51 6.59 -7.08 9.26
C GLY A 51 6.91 -7.05 7.77
N VAL A 52 6.45 -8.05 7.00
CA VAL A 52 6.64 -8.11 5.55
C VAL A 52 5.96 -6.94 4.84
N SER A 53 4.79 -6.51 5.33
CA SER A 53 4.09 -5.35 4.77
C SER A 53 4.90 -4.05 4.91
N ALA A 54 5.75 -3.91 5.94
CA ALA A 54 6.66 -2.76 6.04
C ALA A 54 7.74 -2.77 4.94
N ALA A 55 8.23 -3.95 4.56
CA ALA A 55 9.16 -4.08 3.44
C ALA A 55 8.48 -3.73 2.10
N LEU A 56 7.21 -4.12 1.93
CA LEU A 56 6.41 -3.73 0.76
C LEU A 56 6.18 -2.20 0.72
N ALA A 57 5.90 -1.59 1.87
CA ALA A 57 5.76 -0.13 1.98
C ALA A 57 7.04 0.60 1.55
N GLN A 58 8.21 0.15 2.01
CA GLN A 58 9.49 0.71 1.61
C GLN A 58 9.77 0.50 0.11
N SER A 59 9.47 -0.69 -0.42
CA SER A 59 9.63 -0.98 -1.85
C SER A 59 8.77 -0.05 -2.70
N PHE A 60 7.50 0.14 -2.34
CA PHE A 60 6.60 1.05 -3.04
C PHE A 60 7.09 2.50 -2.99
N VAL A 61 7.51 2.98 -1.82
CA VAL A 61 8.08 4.34 -1.69
C VAL A 61 9.34 4.51 -2.55
N ALA A 62 10.21 3.50 -2.60
CA ALA A 62 11.39 3.54 -3.47
C ALA A 62 11.01 3.67 -4.96
N GLN A 63 9.93 3.00 -5.38
CA GLN A 63 9.40 3.15 -6.74
C GLN A 63 8.79 4.54 -6.97
N MET A 64 8.09 5.09 -5.99
CA MET A 64 7.48 6.43 -6.10
C MET A 64 8.52 7.55 -6.14
N VAL A 65 9.50 7.53 -5.26
CA VAL A 65 10.55 8.55 -5.16
C VAL A 65 11.63 8.38 -6.24
N GLY A 66 11.98 7.14 -6.55
CA GLY A 66 12.87 6.83 -7.66
C GLY A 66 12.08 6.74 -8.97
N ARG A 67 11.98 5.51 -9.48
CA ARG A 67 11.14 5.18 -10.64
C ARG A 67 10.58 3.77 -10.46
N PHE A 68 9.48 3.46 -11.11
CA PHE A 68 9.02 2.08 -11.25
C PHE A 68 9.75 1.43 -12.44
N GLU A 69 9.27 1.60 -13.65
CA GLU A 69 9.92 1.11 -14.87
C GLU A 69 10.37 2.27 -15.76
N ARG A 70 9.58 3.35 -15.83
CA ARG A 70 9.80 4.52 -16.70
C ARG A 70 10.48 5.66 -15.94
N GLU A 71 11.32 6.42 -16.64
CA GLU A 71 11.89 7.67 -16.11
C GLU A 71 10.80 8.73 -15.98
N ARG A 72 10.68 9.34 -14.81
CA ARG A 72 9.76 10.42 -14.49
C ARG A 72 10.27 11.26 -13.31
N PRO A 73 9.70 12.44 -13.10
CA PRO A 73 9.96 13.21 -11.88
C PRO A 73 9.59 12.43 -10.62
N GLU A 74 10.29 12.71 -9.55
CA GLU A 74 10.08 12.11 -8.23
C GLU A 74 8.67 12.41 -7.71
N LEU A 75 7.99 11.40 -7.15
CA LEU A 75 6.69 11.54 -6.52
C LEU A 75 6.82 11.57 -5.01
N ALA A 76 6.12 12.48 -4.36
CA ALA A 76 6.23 12.70 -2.92
C ALA A 76 5.64 11.52 -2.13
N ALA A 77 6.48 10.61 -1.67
CA ALA A 77 6.10 9.45 -0.86
C ALA A 77 7.07 9.21 0.30
N LEU A 78 6.57 8.69 1.42
CA LEU A 78 7.37 8.38 2.60
C LEU A 78 6.85 7.13 3.31
N ALA A 79 7.73 6.15 3.56
CA ALA A 79 7.42 4.99 4.39
C ALA A 79 7.55 5.36 5.87
N LEU A 80 6.47 5.10 6.64
CA LEU A 80 6.42 5.39 8.06
C LEU A 80 7.02 4.24 8.90
N GLY A 81 7.57 4.58 10.07
CA GLY A 81 8.04 3.60 11.04
C GLY A 81 9.31 2.83 10.64
N VAL A 82 10.03 3.29 9.60
CA VAL A 82 11.26 2.63 9.12
C VAL A 82 12.50 3.05 9.88
N ASP A 83 12.45 4.15 10.61
CA ASP A 83 13.57 4.63 11.43
C ASP A 83 13.64 3.83 12.74
N ALA A 84 14.77 3.15 12.98
CA ALA A 84 14.95 2.29 14.14
C ALA A 84 14.93 3.07 15.46
N ALA A 85 15.45 4.30 15.48
CA ALA A 85 15.44 5.13 16.67
C ALA A 85 14.00 5.57 17.00
N LEU A 86 13.25 5.95 15.99
CA LEU A 86 11.83 6.29 16.16
C LEU A 86 11.02 5.06 16.59
N ALA A 87 11.20 3.90 15.93
CA ALA A 87 10.47 2.68 16.24
C ALA A 87 10.67 2.19 17.68
N THR A 88 11.85 2.44 18.27
CA THR A 88 12.19 2.07 19.65
C THR A 88 11.94 3.17 20.68
N SER A 89 11.45 4.33 20.26
CA SER A 89 11.24 5.49 21.14
C SER A 89 9.97 5.40 22.01
N ALA A 90 9.05 4.48 21.71
CA ALA A 90 7.83 4.32 22.49
C ALA A 90 8.10 3.74 23.89
N PRO A 91 7.52 4.28 24.96
CA PRO A 91 7.55 3.63 26.26
C PRO A 91 6.89 2.25 26.22
N ILE A 92 7.42 1.29 26.97
CA ILE A 92 6.82 -0.03 27.12
C ILE A 92 5.39 0.13 27.68
N GLY A 93 4.41 -0.50 27.03
CA GLY A 93 3.00 -0.42 27.45
C GLY A 93 2.29 0.88 27.06
N ALA A 94 2.90 1.70 26.19
CA ALA A 94 2.24 2.88 25.69
C ALA A 94 0.93 2.54 24.93
N PRO A 95 -0.14 3.34 25.08
CA PRO A 95 -1.37 3.16 24.30
C PRO A 95 -1.10 3.32 22.81
N SER A 96 -1.95 2.74 21.95
CA SER A 96 -1.78 2.76 20.49
C SER A 96 -1.57 4.16 19.90
N GLY A 97 -2.24 5.18 20.44
CA GLY A 97 -2.06 6.56 20.02
C GLY A 97 -0.67 7.17 20.32
N ALA A 98 0.16 6.53 21.14
CA ALA A 98 1.54 6.91 21.42
C ALA A 98 2.55 6.10 20.57
N TRP A 99 2.10 5.21 19.72
CA TRP A 99 3.01 4.45 18.85
C TRP A 99 3.79 5.39 17.93
N PRO A 100 5.09 5.11 17.73
CA PRO A 100 5.97 6.00 16.98
C PRO A 100 5.45 6.35 15.60
N MET A 101 4.89 5.37 14.87
CA MET A 101 4.35 5.61 13.52
C MET A 101 3.09 6.47 13.53
N VAL A 102 2.21 6.37 14.55
CA VAL A 102 1.04 7.25 14.70
C VAL A 102 1.48 8.68 14.98
N ARG A 103 2.51 8.85 15.81
CA ARG A 103 3.09 10.17 16.08
C ARG A 103 3.75 10.75 14.84
N GLN A 104 4.46 9.94 14.06
CA GLN A 104 5.06 10.36 12.80
C GLN A 104 3.97 10.76 11.78
N LEU A 105 2.89 9.98 11.68
CA LEU A 105 1.75 10.30 10.83
C LEU A 105 1.12 11.64 11.22
N ARG A 106 0.83 11.87 12.51
CA ARG A 106 0.28 13.12 12.99
C ARG A 106 1.21 14.33 12.78
N ALA A 107 2.52 14.11 12.81
CA ALA A 107 3.52 15.16 12.58
C ALA A 107 3.65 15.55 11.11
N LEU A 108 3.51 14.60 10.19
CA LEU A 108 3.80 14.77 8.76
C LEU A 108 2.55 14.85 7.89
N GLY A 109 1.45 14.22 8.31
CA GLY A 109 0.20 14.16 7.56
C GLY A 109 -0.52 15.51 7.55
N LEU A 110 -0.98 15.91 6.39
CA LEU A 110 -1.72 17.14 6.13
C LEU A 110 -3.06 16.82 5.45
N PRO A 111 -4.06 17.69 5.56
CA PRO A 111 -5.28 17.56 4.76
C PRO A 111 -4.96 17.44 3.27
N GLY A 112 -5.60 16.47 2.61
CA GLY A 112 -5.37 16.18 1.19
C GLY A 112 -4.21 15.20 0.90
N ASP A 113 -3.41 14.81 1.90
CA ASP A 113 -2.48 13.69 1.75
C ASP A 113 -3.23 12.35 1.71
N THR A 114 -2.57 11.31 1.23
CA THR A 114 -3.11 9.93 1.27
C THR A 114 -2.26 9.06 2.17
N LEU A 115 -2.91 8.28 3.05
CA LEU A 115 -2.28 7.17 3.76
C LEU A 115 -2.55 5.85 3.02
N LEU A 116 -1.52 5.18 2.56
CA LEU A 116 -1.56 3.81 2.07
C LEU A 116 -1.20 2.84 3.19
N VAL A 117 -2.19 2.07 3.66
CA VAL A 117 -2.02 1.04 4.69
C VAL A 117 -1.92 -0.33 4.03
N ILE A 118 -0.89 -1.10 4.35
CA ILE A 118 -0.69 -2.47 3.86
C ILE A 118 -0.79 -3.43 5.04
N SER A 119 -1.87 -4.21 5.12
CA SER A 119 -2.11 -5.16 6.21
C SER A 119 -2.50 -6.54 5.70
N ALA A 120 -1.70 -7.56 6.02
CA ALA A 120 -2.05 -8.96 5.77
C ALA A 120 -2.78 -9.61 6.96
N VAL A 121 -2.95 -8.86 8.06
CA VAL A 121 -3.56 -9.35 9.31
C VAL A 121 -4.89 -8.64 9.51
N PRO A 122 -6.00 -9.38 9.69
CA PRO A 122 -7.27 -8.78 10.07
C PRO A 122 -7.19 -8.15 11.46
N ASP A 123 -8.00 -7.16 11.71
CA ASP A 123 -8.14 -6.50 13.03
C ASP A 123 -6.82 -5.97 13.62
N ALA A 124 -5.81 -5.70 12.80
CA ALA A 124 -4.50 -5.25 13.24
C ALA A 124 -4.61 -3.90 14.00
N PRO A 125 -4.33 -3.85 15.33
CA PRO A 125 -4.58 -2.66 16.13
C PRO A 125 -3.69 -1.48 15.76
N ASP A 126 -2.52 -1.75 15.22
CA ASP A 126 -1.60 -0.76 14.69
C ASP A 126 -2.10 -0.15 13.36
N ALA A 127 -2.69 -0.98 12.46
CA ALA A 127 -3.35 -0.50 11.25
C ALA A 127 -4.58 0.36 11.61
N LEU A 128 -5.38 -0.09 12.56
CA LEU A 128 -6.53 0.67 13.06
C LEU A 128 -6.10 2.06 13.56
N ALA A 129 -5.09 2.11 14.42
CA ALA A 129 -4.58 3.37 14.95
C ALA A 129 -4.00 4.30 13.85
N ALA A 130 -3.40 3.73 12.80
CA ALA A 130 -2.93 4.51 11.65
C ALA A 130 -4.10 5.12 10.86
N ILE A 131 -5.15 4.35 10.58
CA ILE A 131 -6.35 4.80 9.87
C ILE A 131 -7.03 5.94 10.68
N GLU A 132 -7.25 5.73 11.96
CA GLU A 132 -7.85 6.74 12.85
C GLU A 132 -7.03 8.04 12.85
N ALA A 133 -5.70 7.94 12.96
CA ALA A 133 -4.82 9.10 12.95
C ALA A 133 -4.81 9.83 11.59
N ALA A 134 -4.93 9.11 10.47
CA ALA A 134 -5.07 9.70 9.15
C ALA A 134 -6.40 10.47 9.04
N HIS A 135 -7.48 9.91 9.54
CA HIS A 135 -8.77 10.57 9.58
C HIS A 135 -8.78 11.83 10.46
N GLU A 136 -8.07 11.82 11.59
CA GLU A 136 -7.86 13.04 12.43
C GLU A 136 -7.11 14.14 11.66
N ARG A 137 -6.30 13.76 10.67
CA ARG A 137 -5.51 14.69 9.84
C ARG A 137 -6.18 15.04 8.51
N GLU A 138 -7.45 14.63 8.32
CA GLU A 138 -8.23 14.86 7.09
C GLU A 138 -7.54 14.29 5.84
N MET A 139 -6.88 13.12 6.00
CA MET A 139 -6.26 12.37 4.92
C MET A 139 -7.26 11.36 4.34
N THR A 140 -7.08 11.02 3.06
CA THR A 140 -7.72 9.86 2.45
C THR A 140 -6.96 8.59 2.80
N VAL A 141 -7.64 7.48 3.02
CA VAL A 141 -7.02 6.18 3.29
C VAL A 141 -7.21 5.22 2.12
N VAL A 142 -6.13 4.59 1.70
CA VAL A 142 -6.16 3.41 0.82
C VAL A 142 -5.69 2.22 1.66
N LEU A 143 -6.55 1.22 1.84
CA LEU A 143 -6.23 0.01 2.61
C LEU A 143 -6.07 -1.19 1.68
N LEU A 144 -4.85 -1.74 1.60
CA LEU A 144 -4.58 -3.06 1.03
C LEU A 144 -4.72 -4.09 2.16
N ALA A 145 -5.66 -5.03 2.01
CA ALA A 145 -6.02 -5.99 3.05
C ALA A 145 -6.19 -7.41 2.50
N SER A 146 -6.25 -8.40 3.39
CA SER A 146 -6.70 -9.76 3.08
C SER A 146 -8.20 -9.80 2.79
N ALA A 147 -8.72 -10.96 2.38
CA ALA A 147 -10.14 -11.16 2.06
C ALA A 147 -11.10 -10.81 3.22
N ARG A 148 -10.61 -10.84 4.45
CA ARG A 148 -11.37 -10.45 5.66
C ARG A 148 -10.57 -9.42 6.46
N PRO A 149 -10.72 -8.14 6.16
CA PRO A 149 -10.01 -7.07 6.87
C PRO A 149 -10.52 -6.83 8.30
N GLY A 150 -11.68 -7.38 8.67
CA GLY A 150 -12.27 -7.20 9.99
C GLY A 150 -12.62 -5.74 10.29
N VAL A 151 -12.38 -5.29 11.52
CA VAL A 151 -12.67 -3.91 11.97
C VAL A 151 -12.00 -2.83 11.13
N LEU A 152 -10.93 -3.17 10.38
CA LEU A 152 -10.26 -2.19 9.52
C LEU A 152 -11.16 -1.70 8.38
N ALA A 153 -12.08 -2.55 7.88
CA ALA A 153 -13.05 -2.13 6.88
C ALA A 153 -14.16 -1.26 7.48
N ASP A 154 -14.56 -1.55 8.73
CA ASP A 154 -15.67 -0.86 9.39
C ASP A 154 -15.37 0.61 9.70
N VAL A 155 -14.10 0.96 9.85
CA VAL A 155 -13.66 2.34 10.16
C VAL A 155 -13.37 3.17 8.92
N LEU A 156 -13.37 2.58 7.72
CA LEU A 156 -13.16 3.33 6.48
C LEU A 156 -14.34 4.27 6.20
N ARG A 157 -14.00 5.45 5.69
CA ARG A 157 -14.96 6.47 5.26
C ARG A 157 -15.37 6.25 3.80
N PRO A 158 -16.48 6.82 3.33
CA PRO A 158 -16.91 6.72 1.93
C PRO A 158 -15.87 7.25 0.90
N THR A 159 -14.96 8.10 1.34
CA THR A 159 -13.86 8.64 0.52
C THR A 159 -12.63 7.74 0.50
N ASP A 160 -12.59 6.72 1.35
CA ASP A 160 -11.45 5.79 1.44
C ASP A 160 -11.62 4.64 0.46
N VAL A 161 -10.53 3.96 0.18
CA VAL A 161 -10.51 2.83 -0.76
C VAL A 161 -10.06 1.56 -0.05
N LEU A 162 -10.86 0.50 -0.17
CA LEU A 162 -10.52 -0.84 0.27
C LEU A 162 -10.15 -1.72 -0.92
N VAL A 163 -8.92 -2.24 -0.91
CA VAL A 163 -8.44 -3.27 -1.85
C VAL A 163 -8.27 -4.57 -1.06
N ALA A 164 -9.29 -5.43 -1.06
CA ALA A 164 -9.29 -6.70 -0.34
C ALA A 164 -8.95 -7.85 -1.30
N VAL A 165 -7.70 -8.37 -1.24
CA VAL A 165 -7.28 -9.50 -2.08
C VAL A 165 -7.99 -10.79 -1.68
N PRO A 166 -8.38 -11.67 -2.62
CA PRO A 166 -9.28 -12.81 -2.37
C PRO A 166 -8.57 -14.00 -1.69
N THR A 167 -7.78 -13.74 -0.67
CA THR A 167 -7.08 -14.76 0.13
C THR A 167 -6.85 -14.29 1.57
N GLU A 168 -6.81 -15.24 2.50
CA GLU A 168 -6.48 -14.99 3.92
C GLU A 168 -5.11 -15.54 4.29
N ARG A 169 -4.47 -16.32 3.41
CA ARG A 169 -3.17 -16.93 3.68
C ARG A 169 -2.06 -15.85 3.63
N PRO A 170 -1.38 -15.50 4.76
CA PRO A 170 -0.50 -14.33 4.82
C PRO A 170 0.56 -14.27 3.70
N ALA A 171 1.21 -15.40 3.37
CA ALA A 171 2.20 -15.43 2.28
C ALA A 171 1.57 -15.03 0.94
N ARG A 172 0.36 -15.51 0.64
CA ARG A 172 -0.38 -15.18 -0.58
C ARG A 172 -0.90 -13.75 -0.59
N VAL A 173 -1.30 -13.25 0.59
CA VAL A 173 -1.69 -11.84 0.74
C VAL A 173 -0.52 -10.93 0.39
N HIS A 174 0.70 -11.20 0.91
CA HIS A 174 1.88 -10.41 0.60
C HIS A 174 2.26 -10.46 -0.89
N GLU A 175 2.18 -11.63 -1.53
CA GLU A 175 2.42 -11.79 -2.97
C GLU A 175 1.42 -10.96 -3.79
N ALA A 176 0.12 -11.05 -3.46
CA ALA A 176 -0.92 -10.27 -4.12
C ALA A 176 -0.77 -8.76 -3.88
N HIS A 177 -0.42 -8.35 -2.66
CA HIS A 177 -0.13 -6.94 -2.36
C HIS A 177 1.07 -6.41 -3.15
N LEU A 178 2.14 -7.19 -3.31
CA LEU A 178 3.29 -6.78 -4.12
C LEU A 178 2.87 -6.51 -5.57
N VAL A 179 2.12 -7.44 -6.18
CA VAL A 179 1.63 -7.27 -7.55
C VAL A 179 0.65 -6.10 -7.66
N ALA A 180 -0.22 -5.91 -6.66
CA ALA A 180 -1.12 -4.76 -6.60
C ALA A 180 -0.36 -3.41 -6.54
N LEU A 181 0.73 -3.34 -5.75
CA LEU A 181 1.57 -2.15 -5.66
C LEU A 181 2.31 -1.86 -6.98
N HIS A 182 2.76 -2.90 -7.69
CA HIS A 182 3.33 -2.74 -9.03
C HIS A 182 2.28 -2.23 -10.02
N ALA A 183 1.06 -2.80 -10.02
CA ALA A 183 -0.03 -2.34 -10.88
C ALA A 183 -0.44 -0.88 -10.58
N ILE A 184 -0.39 -0.46 -9.31
CA ILE A 184 -0.61 0.93 -8.91
C ILE A 184 0.52 1.82 -9.46
N GLY A 185 1.79 1.41 -9.34
CA GLY A 185 2.94 2.16 -9.83
C GLY A 185 2.89 2.35 -11.34
N ASP A 186 2.65 1.28 -12.08
CA ASP A 186 2.47 1.29 -13.54
C ASP A 186 1.32 2.22 -13.97
N ALA A 187 0.15 2.05 -13.36
CA ALA A 187 -1.01 2.90 -13.68
C ALA A 187 -0.79 4.39 -13.36
N ILE A 188 -0.04 4.71 -12.30
CA ILE A 188 0.38 6.09 -12.01
C ILE A 188 1.29 6.61 -13.13
N ASP A 189 2.27 5.83 -13.56
CA ASP A 189 3.19 6.21 -14.64
C ASP A 189 2.43 6.43 -15.95
N VAL A 190 1.49 5.55 -16.31
CA VAL A 190 0.62 5.72 -17.49
C VAL A 190 -0.23 6.99 -17.40
N GLN A 191 -0.81 7.30 -16.25
CA GLN A 191 -1.61 8.52 -16.08
C GLN A 191 -0.79 9.81 -16.16
N LEU A 192 0.47 9.78 -15.73
CA LEU A 192 1.34 10.96 -15.74
C LEU A 192 2.08 11.16 -17.06
N LEU A 193 2.46 10.08 -17.73
CA LEU A 193 3.33 10.08 -18.91
C LEU A 193 2.59 9.72 -20.22
N GLY A 194 1.39 9.16 -20.12
CA GLY A 194 0.68 8.53 -21.25
C GLY A 194 1.08 7.06 -21.44
N GLU A 195 0.38 6.37 -22.33
CA GLU A 195 0.71 4.99 -22.73
C GLU A 195 2.06 4.95 -23.46
N GLU A 196 2.82 3.85 -23.28
CA GLU A 196 4.05 3.64 -24.02
C GLU A 196 3.78 3.44 -25.50
N THR A 197 4.59 4.06 -26.33
CA THR A 197 4.58 3.78 -27.76
C THR A 197 5.32 2.47 -28.06
N GLU A 198 4.94 1.78 -29.16
CA GLU A 198 5.63 0.53 -29.57
C GLU A 198 7.15 0.71 -29.74
N ALA A 199 7.62 1.93 -29.98
CA ALA A 199 9.04 2.25 -30.13
C ALA A 199 9.77 2.25 -28.77
N GLU A 200 9.12 2.70 -27.69
CA GLU A 200 9.71 2.75 -26.34
C GLU A 200 9.80 1.36 -25.69
N ILE A 201 8.90 0.44 -26.06
CA ILE A 201 8.92 -0.96 -25.55
C ILE A 201 10.12 -1.75 -26.12
N LEU A 202 10.70 -1.33 -27.23
CA LEU A 202 11.77 -2.05 -27.95
C LEU A 202 13.18 -1.51 -27.66
N GLU A 203 13.33 -0.41 -26.92
CA GLU A 203 14.62 0.07 -26.46
C GLU A 203 14.99 -0.61 -25.13
N PRO A 204 16.16 -1.31 -25.05
CA PRO A 204 16.59 -2.05 -23.84
C PRO A 204 17.11 -1.14 -22.74
#